data_0cc36727ac79ee71c2ed342745a58f6f
#
_entry.id   0cc36727ac79ee71c2ed342745a58f6f
#
_cell.length_a   1.000
_cell.length_b   1.000
_cell.length_c   1.000
_cell.angle_alpha   90.00
_cell.angle_beta   90.00
_cell.angle_gamma   90.00
#
_symmetry.space_group_name_H-M   'P 1'
#
loop_
_entity.id
_entity.type
_entity.pdbx_description
1 polymer ?
#
loop_
_entity_poly.entity_id
_entity_poly.type
_entity_poly.pdbx_seq_one_letter_code
_entity_poly.pdbx_strand_id
1 'polypeptide(L)'
;MSFGCELSAIVSTNYLLITMILLAESGSTKTDWRLLNGSVTEIAVKTDGINPYFQGKEQITLLLKEQLEPHLVANEVLQIYYYGTGITDDSKRHIVLGALREIFINVKEVIIDSDVVAAARGLFGKSAGIACILGTGSNTCFYDGEKIAFQVPPLGFWLGDEGSGGHLGKQLVLSYLHKEMSAEVRHLFEAKYGIFDRIPVIENAYQKPNPNRYFASFSPFLLENKERFEIGELIRNSFRLFFEKYLLKYPNIEKNPVGFVGSIAHYYRSFLEVEAAVHGIKIKQILRAPMDGLITYHKG
;
A
#
# COMPACT_ATOMS: atom_id res chain seq x y z
N MET A 1 68.11 -2.38 38.99
CA MET A 1 67.70 -2.50 37.57
C MET A 1 66.25 -3.03 37.59
N SER A 2 65.30 -2.13 37.37
CA SER A 2 63.86 -2.43 37.40
C SER A 2 63.39 -2.34 36.01
N PHE A 3 62.90 -3.45 35.46
CA PHE A 3 62.23 -3.45 34.15
C PHE A 3 60.72 -3.32 34.39
N GLY A 4 60.19 -2.13 34.07
CA GLY A 4 58.77 -1.88 33.99
C GLY A 4 58.20 -2.50 32.70
N CYS A 5 57.23 -3.38 32.83
CA CYS A 5 56.44 -3.93 31.75
C CYS A 5 55.16 -3.10 31.63
N GLU A 6 55.09 -2.20 30.65
CA GLU A 6 53.86 -1.50 30.28
C GLU A 6 52.96 -2.44 29.46
N LEU A 7 51.89 -2.88 30.10
CA LEU A 7 50.76 -3.55 29.41
C LEU A 7 49.90 -2.48 28.72
N SER A 8 50.10 -2.30 27.41
CA SER A 8 49.16 -1.55 26.58
C SER A 8 47.86 -2.33 26.43
N ALA A 9 46.83 -1.90 27.14
CA ALA A 9 45.48 -2.39 26.97
C ALA A 9 44.94 -1.95 25.61
N ILE A 10 44.89 -2.87 24.67
CA ILE A 10 44.18 -2.68 23.39
C ILE A 10 42.68 -2.72 23.73
N VAL A 11 42.08 -1.54 23.87
CA VAL A 11 40.65 -1.41 23.92
C VAL A 11 40.15 -1.65 22.49
N SER A 12 39.74 -2.88 22.18
CA SER A 12 38.99 -3.16 20.95
C SER A 12 37.62 -2.58 21.11
N THR A 13 37.45 -1.37 20.63
CA THR A 13 36.14 -0.74 20.46
C THR A 13 35.42 -1.50 19.32
N ASN A 14 34.60 -2.47 19.70
CA ASN A 14 33.63 -3.05 18.79
C ASN A 14 32.64 -1.94 18.37
N TYR A 15 32.98 -1.20 17.34
CA TYR A 15 31.99 -0.42 16.61
C TYR A 15 31.02 -1.45 15.98
N LEU A 16 29.92 -1.72 16.64
CA LEU A 16 28.74 -2.25 15.97
C LEU A 16 28.52 -1.33 14.76
N LEU A 17 28.81 -1.82 13.57
CA LEU A 17 28.46 -1.14 12.33
C LEU A 17 26.94 -0.99 12.32
N ILE A 18 26.48 0.18 12.77
CA ILE A 18 25.05 0.50 12.76
C ILE A 18 24.66 0.61 11.29
N THR A 19 23.90 -0.36 10.82
CA THR A 19 23.46 -0.40 9.44
C THR A 19 22.25 0.51 9.29
N MET A 20 22.42 1.59 8.53
CA MET A 20 21.31 2.48 8.16
C MET A 20 20.46 1.80 7.10
N ILE A 21 19.22 1.52 7.44
CA ILE A 21 18.25 0.84 6.58
C ILE A 21 17.21 1.86 6.14
N LEU A 22 17.02 2.00 4.84
CA LEU A 22 15.90 2.76 4.27
C LEU A 22 14.78 1.79 3.91
N LEU A 23 13.65 1.94 4.58
CA LEU A 23 12.44 1.17 4.35
C LEU A 23 11.41 2.01 3.60
N ALA A 24 10.85 1.49 2.52
CA ALA A 24 9.85 2.16 1.70
C ALA A 24 8.59 1.31 1.52
N GLU A 25 7.42 1.93 1.69
CA GLU A 25 6.13 1.39 1.30
C GLU A 25 5.47 2.34 0.31
N SER A 26 5.34 1.89 -0.94
CA SER A 26 4.91 2.71 -2.06
C SER A 26 3.59 2.22 -2.64
N GLY A 27 2.54 3.00 -2.40
CA GLY A 27 1.28 2.86 -3.10
C GLY A 27 1.21 3.73 -4.35
N SER A 28 0.13 3.61 -5.11
CA SER A 28 -0.08 4.44 -6.31
C SER A 28 -0.15 5.95 -6.02
N THR A 29 -0.49 6.38 -4.80
CA THR A 29 -0.71 7.80 -4.47
C THR A 29 0.44 8.43 -3.72
N LYS A 30 1.09 7.68 -2.85
CA LYS A 30 2.19 8.15 -1.99
C LYS A 30 3.15 7.02 -1.67
N THR A 31 4.39 7.39 -1.34
CA THR A 31 5.39 6.50 -0.74
C THR A 31 5.71 6.98 0.67
N ASP A 32 5.68 6.07 1.63
CA ASP A 32 6.11 6.28 3.01
C ASP A 32 7.53 5.73 3.17
N TRP A 33 8.48 6.59 3.56
CA TRP A 33 9.89 6.27 3.75
C TRP A 33 10.25 6.35 5.23
N ARG A 34 11.01 5.37 5.72
CA ARG A 34 11.57 5.36 7.07
C ARG A 34 13.06 5.04 7.00
N LEU A 35 13.87 5.94 7.52
CA LEU A 35 15.28 5.66 7.78
C LEU A 35 15.42 5.08 9.19
N LEU A 36 15.97 3.88 9.27
CA LEU A 36 16.16 3.16 10.52
C LEU A 36 17.65 3.09 10.84
N ASN A 37 17.98 3.39 12.10
CA ASN A 37 19.30 3.22 12.68
C ASN A 37 19.18 2.17 13.80
N GLY A 38 19.52 0.92 13.48
CA GLY A 38 19.19 -0.20 14.36
C GLY A 38 17.67 -0.29 14.60
N SER A 39 17.25 -0.19 15.87
CA SER A 39 15.82 -0.26 16.23
C SER A 39 15.10 1.10 16.27
N VAL A 40 15.78 2.20 16.00
CA VAL A 40 15.21 3.55 16.06
C VAL A 40 14.81 4.02 14.66
N THR A 41 13.65 4.63 14.51
CA THR A 41 13.29 5.37 13.30
C THR A 41 13.82 6.80 13.43
N GLU A 42 14.80 7.17 12.60
CA GLU A 42 15.42 8.48 12.69
C GLU A 42 14.71 9.52 11.81
N ILE A 43 14.29 9.10 10.62
CA ILE A 43 13.65 9.99 9.66
C ILE A 43 12.41 9.33 9.07
N ALA A 44 11.35 10.13 8.93
CA ALA A 44 10.11 9.75 8.28
C ALA A 44 9.79 10.77 7.18
N VAL A 45 9.78 10.32 5.93
CA VAL A 45 9.48 11.16 4.75
C VAL A 45 8.31 10.59 3.99
N LYS A 46 7.52 11.45 3.37
CA LYS A 46 6.47 11.04 2.42
C LYS A 46 6.73 11.73 1.10
N THR A 47 6.67 10.95 0.02
CA THR A 47 6.78 11.43 -1.35
C THR A 47 5.55 11.03 -2.15
N ASP A 48 5.45 11.49 -3.37
CA ASP A 48 4.49 10.97 -4.34
C ASP A 48 4.67 9.47 -4.56
N GLY A 49 3.60 8.81 -4.97
CA GLY A 49 3.61 7.37 -5.21
C GLY A 49 4.43 6.99 -6.43
N ILE A 50 5.13 5.87 -6.33
CA ILE A 50 5.93 5.30 -7.40
C ILE A 50 5.20 4.06 -7.95
N ASN A 51 4.94 4.07 -9.27
CA ASN A 51 4.37 2.94 -9.97
C ASN A 51 5.09 2.74 -11.32
N PRO A 52 5.95 1.74 -11.45
CA PRO A 52 6.75 1.50 -12.66
C PRO A 52 5.95 1.03 -13.88
N TYR A 53 4.63 0.85 -13.77
CA TYR A 53 3.74 0.71 -14.93
C TYR A 53 3.56 2.01 -15.69
N PHE A 54 3.62 3.15 -14.99
CA PHE A 54 3.33 4.47 -15.54
C PHE A 54 4.53 5.40 -15.52
N GLN A 55 5.58 5.05 -14.79
CA GLN A 55 6.77 5.87 -14.59
C GLN A 55 8.02 5.11 -15.03
N GLY A 56 8.83 5.72 -15.87
CA GLY A 56 10.16 5.23 -16.23
C GLY A 56 11.20 5.55 -15.15
N LYS A 57 12.41 5.00 -15.32
CA LYS A 57 13.54 5.21 -14.40
C LYS A 57 13.83 6.69 -14.15
N GLU A 58 13.89 7.50 -15.22
CA GLU A 58 14.24 8.92 -15.17
C GLU A 58 13.22 9.73 -14.35
N GLN A 59 11.92 9.44 -14.52
CA GLN A 59 10.84 10.08 -13.76
C GLN A 59 10.91 9.73 -12.28
N ILE A 60 11.19 8.46 -11.95
CA ILE A 60 11.35 8.02 -10.56
C ILE A 60 12.60 8.65 -9.95
N THR A 61 13.73 8.68 -10.68
CA THR A 61 14.96 9.34 -10.22
C THR A 61 14.72 10.82 -9.91
N LEU A 62 14.03 11.53 -10.79
CA LEU A 62 13.70 12.94 -10.57
C LEU A 62 12.84 13.14 -9.31
N LEU A 63 11.80 12.33 -9.15
CA LEU A 63 10.95 12.35 -7.96
C LEU A 63 11.77 12.13 -6.67
N LEU A 64 12.68 11.15 -6.68
CA LEU A 64 13.54 10.85 -5.53
C LEU A 64 14.49 12.01 -5.22
N LYS A 65 15.11 12.64 -6.24
CA LYS A 65 15.97 13.80 -6.10
C LYS A 65 15.25 15.01 -5.49
N GLU A 66 14.03 15.25 -5.93
CA GLU A 66 13.25 16.41 -5.48
C GLU A 66 12.60 16.21 -4.10
N GLN A 67 12.10 15.01 -3.83
CA GLN A 67 11.21 14.80 -2.68
C GLN A 67 11.81 13.94 -1.57
N LEU A 68 12.84 13.13 -1.82
CA LEU A 68 13.44 12.25 -0.82
C LEU A 68 14.84 12.66 -0.43
N GLU A 69 15.73 12.85 -1.40
CA GLU A 69 17.16 13.13 -1.18
C GLU A 69 17.42 14.34 -0.25
N PRO A 70 16.65 15.46 -0.32
CA PRO A 70 16.86 16.61 0.58
C PRO A 70 16.66 16.31 2.06
N HIS A 71 16.03 15.20 2.39
CA HIS A 71 15.70 14.80 3.77
C HIS A 71 16.64 13.73 4.33
N LEU A 72 17.57 13.21 3.53
CA LEU A 72 18.42 12.07 3.88
C LEU A 72 19.90 12.37 3.60
N VAL A 73 20.78 11.77 4.36
CA VAL A 73 22.20 11.67 4.00
C VAL A 73 22.36 10.39 3.16
N ALA A 74 22.18 10.51 1.84
CA ALA A 74 22.11 9.38 0.92
C ALA A 74 23.31 8.42 1.02
N ASN A 75 24.52 8.95 1.30
CA ASN A 75 25.75 8.16 1.43
C ASN A 75 25.80 7.26 2.68
N GLU A 76 24.94 7.47 3.65
CA GLU A 76 24.86 6.68 4.87
C GLU A 76 23.91 5.50 4.75
N VAL A 77 23.03 5.49 3.74
CA VAL A 77 22.09 4.39 3.50
C VAL A 77 22.85 3.18 2.95
N LEU A 78 22.85 2.08 3.70
CA LEU A 78 23.55 0.86 3.34
C LEU A 78 22.65 -0.25 2.82
N GLN A 79 21.40 -0.29 3.25
CA GLN A 79 20.39 -1.26 2.79
C GLN A 79 19.08 -0.55 2.48
N ILE A 80 18.39 -1.00 1.43
CA ILE A 80 17.07 -0.50 1.07
C ILE A 80 16.12 -1.69 0.92
N TYR A 81 15.01 -1.63 1.64
CA TYR A 81 13.87 -2.51 1.46
C TYR A 81 12.73 -1.69 0.87
N TYR A 82 12.46 -1.90 -0.40
CA TYR A 82 11.39 -1.20 -1.13
C TYR A 82 10.24 -2.16 -1.42
N TYR A 83 9.05 -1.77 -1.01
CA TYR A 83 7.79 -2.48 -1.27
C TYR A 83 6.89 -1.57 -2.09
N GLY A 84 6.52 -1.98 -3.29
CA GLY A 84 5.78 -1.10 -4.17
C GLY A 84 4.69 -1.75 -5.00
N THR A 85 3.65 -0.97 -5.25
CA THR A 85 2.66 -1.33 -6.26
C THR A 85 3.30 -1.36 -7.65
N GLY A 86 2.76 -2.19 -8.54
CA GLY A 86 3.27 -2.32 -9.90
C GLY A 86 4.57 -3.12 -10.06
N ILE A 87 5.09 -3.72 -8.99
CA ILE A 87 6.23 -4.66 -9.05
C ILE A 87 5.69 -6.05 -9.42
N THR A 88 5.43 -6.28 -10.70
CA THR A 88 4.82 -7.52 -11.20
C THR A 88 5.81 -8.50 -11.81
N ASP A 89 6.94 -7.98 -12.28
CA ASP A 89 7.98 -8.73 -12.97
C ASP A 89 9.35 -8.07 -12.79
N ASP A 90 10.38 -8.74 -13.29
CA ASP A 90 11.76 -8.26 -13.17
C ASP A 90 12.02 -6.95 -13.95
N SER A 91 11.30 -6.70 -15.04
CA SER A 91 11.47 -5.45 -15.80
C SER A 91 11.05 -4.24 -14.98
N LYS A 92 9.92 -4.34 -14.25
CA LYS A 92 9.42 -3.29 -13.36
C LYS A 92 10.32 -3.12 -12.13
N ARG A 93 10.82 -4.22 -11.60
CA ARG A 93 11.82 -4.21 -10.52
C ARG A 93 13.09 -3.47 -10.92
N HIS A 94 13.63 -3.71 -12.12
CA HIS A 94 14.83 -3.06 -12.63
C HIS A 94 14.68 -1.55 -12.82
N ILE A 95 13.49 -1.06 -13.19
CA ILE A 95 13.21 0.37 -13.28
C ILE A 95 13.41 1.04 -11.91
N VAL A 96 12.81 0.51 -10.86
CA VAL A 96 12.93 1.06 -9.50
C VAL A 96 14.34 0.88 -8.95
N LEU A 97 14.95 -0.29 -9.16
CA LEU A 97 16.32 -0.58 -8.75
C LEU A 97 17.31 0.41 -9.34
N GLY A 98 17.18 0.70 -10.64
CA GLY A 98 18.04 1.65 -11.34
C GLY A 98 17.91 3.07 -10.78
N ALA A 99 16.69 3.52 -10.47
CA ALA A 99 16.47 4.83 -9.87
C ALA A 99 17.04 4.94 -8.46
N LEU A 100 16.82 3.92 -7.61
CA LEU A 100 17.35 3.89 -6.23
C LEU A 100 18.88 3.89 -6.22
N ARG A 101 19.54 3.09 -7.05
CA ARG A 101 21.00 3.04 -7.14
C ARG A 101 21.64 4.31 -7.68
N GLU A 102 20.92 5.11 -8.43
CA GLU A 102 21.40 6.41 -8.93
C GLU A 102 21.47 7.45 -7.80
N ILE A 103 20.57 7.38 -6.83
CA ILE A 103 20.55 8.27 -5.66
C ILE A 103 21.46 7.74 -4.54
N PHE A 104 21.38 6.45 -4.24
CA PHE A 104 22.08 5.83 -3.12
C PHE A 104 23.31 5.07 -3.62
N ILE A 105 24.36 5.81 -3.98
CA ILE A 105 25.58 5.26 -4.63
C ILE A 105 26.37 4.27 -3.75
N ASN A 106 26.28 4.39 -2.42
CA ASN A 106 26.98 3.54 -1.45
C ASN A 106 26.12 2.36 -0.97
N VAL A 107 24.89 2.21 -1.49
CA VAL A 107 24.00 1.13 -1.07
C VAL A 107 24.60 -0.24 -1.41
N LYS A 108 24.69 -1.10 -0.41
CA LYS A 108 25.23 -2.47 -0.57
C LYS A 108 24.16 -3.44 -1.06
N GLU A 109 22.94 -3.28 -0.55
CA GLU A 109 21.83 -4.18 -0.84
C GLU A 109 20.54 -3.41 -1.08
N VAL A 110 19.82 -3.77 -2.14
CA VAL A 110 18.49 -3.24 -2.46
C VAL A 110 17.57 -4.43 -2.72
N ILE A 111 16.59 -4.60 -1.83
CA ILE A 111 15.54 -5.62 -1.95
C ILE A 111 14.26 -4.93 -2.36
N ILE A 112 13.67 -5.39 -3.45
CA ILE A 112 12.43 -4.84 -4.01
C ILE A 112 11.38 -5.94 -4.10
N ASP A 113 10.28 -5.73 -3.40
CA ASP A 113 9.11 -6.60 -3.38
C ASP A 113 7.83 -5.84 -3.71
N SER A 114 6.73 -6.56 -3.90
CA SER A 114 5.42 -5.97 -4.16
C SER A 114 4.77 -5.42 -2.87
N ASP A 115 3.80 -4.53 -3.05
CA ASP A 115 2.97 -3.97 -1.98
C ASP A 115 2.20 -5.05 -1.19
N VAL A 116 1.82 -6.15 -1.84
CA VAL A 116 1.12 -7.25 -1.17
C VAL A 116 2.05 -8.03 -0.23
N VAL A 117 3.36 -8.10 -0.51
CA VAL A 117 4.36 -8.64 0.43
C VAL A 117 4.50 -7.71 1.64
N ALA A 118 4.48 -6.38 1.41
CA ALA A 118 4.45 -5.42 2.52
C ALA A 118 3.25 -5.61 3.42
N ALA A 119 2.07 -5.75 2.82
CA ALA A 119 0.83 -6.00 3.56
C ALA A 119 0.93 -7.27 4.40
N ALA A 120 1.43 -8.36 3.82
CA ALA A 120 1.58 -9.65 4.49
C ALA A 120 2.57 -9.59 5.67
N ARG A 121 3.77 -9.04 5.44
CA ARG A 121 4.80 -8.86 6.48
C ARG A 121 4.33 -7.90 7.58
N GLY A 122 3.66 -6.81 7.19
CA GLY A 122 3.10 -5.85 8.15
C GLY A 122 1.97 -6.40 9.01
N LEU A 123 1.15 -7.30 8.48
CA LEU A 123 0.04 -7.94 9.18
C LEU A 123 0.47 -9.13 10.03
N PHE A 124 1.39 -9.93 9.53
CA PHE A 124 1.62 -11.28 10.11
C PHE A 124 3.07 -11.49 10.56
N GLY A 125 4.00 -10.60 10.22
CA GLY A 125 5.41 -10.81 10.50
C GLY A 125 5.93 -12.06 9.80
N LYS A 126 6.39 -13.04 10.60
CA LYS A 126 6.87 -14.35 10.14
C LYS A 126 5.80 -15.45 10.25
N SER A 127 4.52 -15.10 10.48
CA SER A 127 3.42 -16.06 10.58
C SER A 127 2.63 -16.13 9.29
N ALA A 128 1.99 -17.27 9.03
CA ALA A 128 1.12 -17.41 7.87
C ALA A 128 -0.21 -16.67 8.02
N GLY A 129 -0.80 -16.24 6.89
CA GLY A 129 -2.09 -15.60 6.84
C GLY A 129 -2.52 -15.12 5.47
N ILE A 130 -3.77 -14.72 5.32
CA ILE A 130 -4.33 -14.13 4.10
C ILE A 130 -4.32 -12.61 4.27
N ALA A 131 -3.45 -11.94 3.51
CA ALA A 131 -3.34 -10.49 3.49
C ALA A 131 -4.20 -9.89 2.38
N CYS A 132 -4.97 -8.86 2.72
CA CYS A 132 -5.84 -8.13 1.80
C CYS A 132 -5.47 -6.65 1.82
N ILE A 133 -5.26 -6.05 0.65
CA ILE A 133 -5.10 -4.61 0.48
C ILE A 133 -6.42 -4.04 -0.01
N LEU A 134 -6.94 -3.01 0.66
CA LEU A 134 -8.05 -2.18 0.20
C LEU A 134 -7.66 -0.71 0.35
N GLY A 135 -7.13 -0.16 -0.73
CA GLY A 135 -6.71 1.23 -0.89
C GLY A 135 -7.34 1.86 -2.13
N THR A 136 -6.53 2.53 -2.96
CA THR A 136 -6.95 3.03 -4.27
C THR A 136 -7.37 1.88 -5.19
N GLY A 137 -6.61 0.77 -5.18
CA GLY A 137 -6.93 -0.53 -5.77
C GLY A 137 -7.12 -1.60 -4.70
N SER A 138 -7.29 -2.86 -5.11
CA SER A 138 -7.35 -4.01 -4.22
C SER A 138 -6.37 -5.12 -4.63
N ASN A 139 -5.88 -5.87 -3.65
CA ASN A 139 -5.02 -7.00 -3.87
C ASN A 139 -5.13 -8.00 -2.71
N THR A 140 -4.81 -9.27 -2.93
CA THR A 140 -4.85 -10.30 -1.88
C THR A 140 -3.74 -11.32 -2.09
N CYS A 141 -3.26 -11.97 -1.01
CA CYS A 141 -2.38 -13.12 -1.10
C CYS A 141 -2.53 -14.04 0.12
N PHE A 142 -2.20 -15.31 -0.06
CA PHE A 142 -1.84 -16.20 1.04
C PHE A 142 -0.32 -16.19 1.21
N TYR A 143 0.10 -15.77 2.37
CA TYR A 143 1.48 -15.70 2.82
C TYR A 143 1.76 -16.84 3.78
N ASP A 144 2.84 -17.61 3.56
CA ASP A 144 3.19 -18.77 4.36
C ASP A 144 4.08 -18.47 5.59
N GLY A 145 4.44 -17.20 5.76
CA GLY A 145 5.38 -16.72 6.79
C GLY A 145 6.72 -16.27 6.21
N GLU A 146 7.03 -16.63 4.97
CA GLU A 146 8.26 -16.26 4.26
C GLU A 146 7.97 -15.60 2.91
N LYS A 147 7.06 -16.18 2.14
CA LYS A 147 6.73 -15.76 0.76
C LYS A 147 5.24 -15.89 0.46
N ILE A 148 4.84 -15.32 -0.67
CA ILE A 148 3.50 -15.55 -1.21
C ILE A 148 3.45 -16.97 -1.76
N ALA A 149 2.64 -17.83 -1.11
CA ALA A 149 2.44 -19.22 -1.51
C ALA A 149 1.27 -19.37 -2.51
N PHE A 150 0.27 -18.49 -2.43
CA PHE A 150 -0.84 -18.48 -3.37
C PHE A 150 -1.42 -17.05 -3.50
N GLN A 151 -1.84 -16.70 -4.70
CA GLN A 151 -2.45 -15.41 -4.97
C GLN A 151 -3.59 -15.56 -5.98
N VAL A 152 -4.75 -15.00 -5.66
CA VAL A 152 -5.78 -14.75 -6.68
C VAL A 152 -5.30 -13.57 -7.54
N PRO A 153 -5.18 -13.72 -8.87
CA PRO A 153 -4.60 -12.69 -9.72
C PRO A 153 -5.31 -11.34 -9.58
N PRO A 154 -4.60 -10.25 -9.23
CA PRO A 154 -5.16 -8.91 -9.29
C PRO A 154 -5.29 -8.49 -10.75
N LEU A 155 -6.48 -8.01 -11.14
CA LEU A 155 -6.77 -7.65 -12.53
C LEU A 155 -6.72 -6.14 -12.77
N GLY A 156 -6.45 -5.36 -11.72
CA GLY A 156 -6.38 -3.90 -11.78
C GLY A 156 -7.73 -3.22 -11.96
N PHE A 157 -7.70 -1.90 -12.10
CA PHE A 157 -8.87 -1.03 -11.99
C PHE A 157 -10.01 -1.33 -12.98
N TRP A 158 -9.68 -1.67 -14.23
CA TRP A 158 -10.70 -1.87 -15.26
C TRP A 158 -11.39 -3.24 -15.18
N LEU A 159 -10.65 -4.27 -14.81
CA LEU A 159 -11.11 -5.65 -14.85
C LEU A 159 -11.38 -6.24 -13.46
N GLY A 160 -11.08 -5.48 -12.40
CA GLY A 160 -11.15 -5.94 -11.03
C GLY A 160 -11.22 -4.78 -10.04
N ASP A 161 -10.37 -4.84 -9.00
CA ASP A 161 -10.25 -3.88 -7.90
C ASP A 161 -11.54 -3.70 -7.07
N GLU A 162 -12.45 -4.68 -7.08
CA GLU A 162 -13.65 -4.66 -6.25
C GLU A 162 -13.27 -4.42 -4.78
N GLY A 163 -14.10 -3.69 -4.06
CA GLY A 163 -13.85 -3.30 -2.66
C GLY A 163 -12.89 -2.13 -2.49
N SER A 164 -12.19 -1.69 -3.54
CA SER A 164 -11.26 -0.55 -3.48
C SER A 164 -11.96 0.80 -3.57
N GLY A 165 -11.21 1.88 -3.24
CA GLY A 165 -11.68 3.25 -3.42
C GLY A 165 -11.98 3.59 -4.88
N GLY A 166 -11.17 3.08 -5.81
CA GLY A 166 -11.42 3.23 -7.24
C GLY A 166 -12.73 2.58 -7.68
N HIS A 167 -12.99 1.36 -7.23
CA HIS A 167 -14.25 0.68 -7.52
C HIS A 167 -15.44 1.40 -6.89
N LEU A 168 -15.38 1.74 -5.61
CA LEU A 168 -16.43 2.47 -4.89
C LEU A 168 -16.77 3.80 -5.58
N GLY A 169 -15.76 4.60 -5.89
CA GLY A 169 -15.97 5.89 -6.56
C GLY A 169 -16.48 5.74 -7.98
N LYS A 170 -16.04 4.72 -8.73
CA LYS A 170 -16.57 4.40 -10.06
C LYS A 170 -18.07 4.08 -10.00
N GLN A 171 -18.48 3.22 -9.04
CA GLN A 171 -19.90 2.89 -8.88
C GLN A 171 -20.73 4.13 -8.50
N LEU A 172 -20.23 4.99 -7.62
CA LEU A 172 -20.90 6.24 -7.25
C LEU A 172 -21.10 7.18 -8.45
N VAL A 173 -20.05 7.40 -9.25
CA VAL A 173 -20.12 8.26 -10.43
C VAL A 173 -21.07 7.69 -11.50
N LEU A 174 -21.06 6.37 -11.71
CA LEU A 174 -22.00 5.70 -12.61
C LEU A 174 -23.45 5.87 -12.16
N SER A 175 -23.73 5.65 -10.86
CA SER A 175 -25.07 5.84 -10.29
C SER A 175 -25.57 7.29 -10.46
N TYR A 176 -24.67 8.29 -10.33
CA TYR A 176 -25.00 9.69 -10.61
C TYR A 176 -25.36 9.92 -12.09
N LEU A 177 -24.49 9.49 -13.01
CA LEU A 177 -24.68 9.71 -14.45
C LEU A 177 -25.89 8.97 -15.02
N HIS A 178 -26.19 7.79 -14.49
CA HIS A 178 -27.37 7.00 -14.86
C HIS A 178 -28.67 7.49 -14.19
N LYS A 179 -28.59 8.50 -13.32
CA LYS A 179 -29.75 9.07 -12.57
C LYS A 179 -30.40 8.05 -11.63
N GLU A 180 -29.61 7.16 -11.06
CA GLU A 180 -30.07 6.12 -10.13
C GLU A 180 -30.10 6.61 -8.66
N MET A 181 -29.49 7.77 -8.38
CA MET A 181 -29.53 8.37 -7.05
C MET A 181 -30.89 9.01 -6.74
N SER A 182 -31.29 8.93 -5.49
CA SER A 182 -32.41 9.76 -4.99
C SER A 182 -32.11 11.26 -5.17
N ALA A 183 -33.17 12.08 -5.23
CA ALA A 183 -33.01 13.53 -5.35
C ALA A 183 -32.17 14.12 -4.23
N GLU A 184 -32.31 13.58 -3.00
CA GLU A 184 -31.56 14.02 -1.83
C GLU A 184 -30.06 13.73 -1.97
N VAL A 185 -29.65 12.50 -2.31
CA VAL A 185 -28.24 12.12 -2.46
C VAL A 185 -27.61 12.84 -3.66
N ARG A 186 -28.35 12.97 -4.74
CA ARG A 186 -27.92 13.78 -5.90
C ARG A 186 -27.61 15.21 -5.50
N HIS A 187 -28.49 15.86 -4.77
CA HIS A 187 -28.27 17.25 -4.30
C HIS A 187 -27.01 17.36 -3.44
N LEU A 188 -26.78 16.42 -2.52
CA LEU A 188 -25.54 16.38 -1.70
C LEU A 188 -24.29 16.17 -2.56
N PHE A 189 -24.38 15.30 -3.57
CA PHE A 189 -23.26 15.05 -4.48
C PHE A 189 -22.94 16.29 -5.31
N GLU A 190 -23.95 16.95 -5.87
CA GLU A 190 -23.81 18.19 -6.65
C GLU A 190 -23.32 19.35 -5.80
N ALA A 191 -23.74 19.45 -4.54
CA ALA A 191 -23.25 20.46 -3.60
C ALA A 191 -21.74 20.29 -3.31
N LYS A 192 -21.25 19.07 -3.31
CA LYS A 192 -19.82 18.78 -3.03
C LYS A 192 -18.93 18.86 -4.26
N TYR A 193 -19.39 18.38 -5.41
CA TYR A 193 -18.57 18.21 -6.62
C TYR A 193 -19.03 19.06 -7.81
N GLY A 194 -20.13 19.78 -7.69
CA GLY A 194 -20.78 20.48 -8.78
C GLY A 194 -21.62 19.52 -9.65
N ILE A 195 -22.23 20.09 -10.69
CA ILE A 195 -22.97 19.31 -11.68
C ILE A 195 -21.96 18.57 -12.57
N PHE A 196 -22.07 17.26 -12.59
CA PHE A 196 -21.18 16.38 -13.35
C PHE A 196 -21.74 16.14 -14.75
N ASP A 197 -20.92 16.43 -15.76
CA ASP A 197 -21.15 16.00 -17.12
C ASP A 197 -20.34 14.72 -17.42
N ARG A 198 -20.82 13.93 -18.37
CA ARG A 198 -20.16 12.69 -18.81
C ARG A 198 -18.80 12.94 -19.46
N ILE A 199 -18.60 14.08 -20.16
CA ILE A 199 -17.40 14.33 -20.95
C ILE A 199 -16.15 14.38 -20.06
N PRO A 200 -16.07 15.21 -19.01
CA PRO A 200 -14.93 15.20 -18.09
C PRO A 200 -14.68 13.84 -17.43
N VAL A 201 -15.74 13.06 -17.16
CA VAL A 201 -15.58 11.72 -16.59
C VAL A 201 -14.90 10.78 -17.58
N ILE A 202 -15.33 10.77 -18.86
CA ILE A 202 -14.73 9.97 -19.93
C ILE A 202 -13.27 10.37 -20.19
N GLU A 203 -12.95 11.66 -20.21
CA GLU A 203 -11.58 12.14 -20.34
C GLU A 203 -10.70 11.64 -19.21
N ASN A 204 -11.14 11.74 -17.95
CA ASN A 204 -10.39 11.22 -16.80
C ASN A 204 -10.28 9.70 -16.81
N ALA A 205 -11.28 9.01 -17.35
CA ALA A 205 -11.30 7.55 -17.42
C ALA A 205 -10.32 7.00 -18.49
N TYR A 206 -10.24 7.63 -19.67
CA TYR A 206 -9.59 7.04 -20.84
C TYR A 206 -8.40 7.82 -21.39
N GLN A 207 -8.29 9.11 -21.10
CA GLN A 207 -7.26 9.97 -21.70
C GLN A 207 -6.23 10.45 -20.66
N LYS A 208 -6.63 10.60 -19.40
CA LYS A 208 -5.72 11.07 -18.34
C LYS A 208 -5.06 9.91 -17.61
N PRO A 209 -3.86 10.13 -17.03
CA PRO A 209 -3.19 9.12 -16.21
C PRO A 209 -3.94 8.86 -14.89
N ASN A 210 -3.75 7.66 -14.35
CA ASN A 210 -4.27 7.25 -13.04
C ASN A 210 -5.80 7.35 -12.85
N PRO A 211 -6.62 6.76 -13.74
CA PRO A 211 -8.08 6.80 -13.61
C PRO A 211 -8.57 6.22 -12.27
N ASN A 212 -7.87 5.24 -11.72
CA ASN A 212 -8.15 4.68 -10.40
C ASN A 212 -8.09 5.71 -9.27
N ARG A 213 -7.10 6.64 -9.32
CA ARG A 213 -7.01 7.76 -8.35
C ARG A 213 -8.16 8.74 -8.51
N TYR A 214 -8.50 9.07 -9.76
CA TYR A 214 -9.62 9.94 -10.06
C TYR A 214 -10.91 9.39 -9.45
N PHE A 215 -11.25 8.14 -9.71
CA PHE A 215 -12.44 7.55 -9.14
C PHE A 215 -12.34 7.37 -7.61
N ALA A 216 -11.19 6.98 -7.08
CA ALA A 216 -11.00 6.85 -5.63
C ALA A 216 -11.22 8.18 -4.88
N SER A 217 -11.04 9.33 -5.53
CA SER A 217 -11.28 10.65 -4.91
C SER A 217 -12.74 10.89 -4.51
N PHE A 218 -13.67 10.12 -5.04
CA PHE A 218 -15.09 10.18 -4.68
C PHE A 218 -15.45 9.30 -3.47
N SER A 219 -14.57 8.37 -3.06
CA SER A 219 -14.87 7.48 -1.92
C SER A 219 -15.15 8.21 -0.59
N PRO A 220 -14.57 9.39 -0.26
CA PRO A 220 -14.93 10.11 0.95
C PRO A 220 -16.41 10.50 1.04
N PHE A 221 -17.07 10.77 -0.09
CA PHE A 221 -18.50 11.06 -0.12
C PHE A 221 -19.35 9.88 0.37
N LEU A 222 -18.96 8.67 -0.04
CA LEU A 222 -19.63 7.45 0.41
C LEU A 222 -19.47 7.27 1.92
N LEU A 223 -18.28 7.52 2.47
CA LEU A 223 -18.04 7.43 3.91
C LEU A 223 -18.87 8.43 4.71
N GLU A 224 -18.94 9.68 4.23
CA GLU A 224 -19.71 10.75 4.86
C GLU A 224 -21.24 10.51 4.85
N ASN A 225 -21.72 9.76 3.86
CA ASN A 225 -23.15 9.49 3.63
C ASN A 225 -23.54 8.02 3.84
N LYS A 226 -22.68 7.21 4.47
CA LYS A 226 -22.82 5.76 4.60
C LYS A 226 -24.11 5.29 5.30
N GLU A 227 -24.72 6.14 6.12
CA GLU A 227 -25.96 5.84 6.83
C GLU A 227 -27.20 5.94 5.92
N ARG A 228 -27.06 6.52 4.73
CA ARG A 228 -28.13 6.55 3.73
C ARG A 228 -28.24 5.18 3.07
N PHE A 229 -29.46 4.66 2.96
CA PHE A 229 -29.70 3.31 2.49
C PHE A 229 -29.01 2.99 1.17
N GLU A 230 -29.21 3.81 0.13
CA GLU A 230 -28.63 3.60 -1.20
C GLU A 230 -27.09 3.62 -1.22
N ILE A 231 -26.49 4.52 -0.43
CA ILE A 231 -25.03 4.60 -0.28
C ILE A 231 -24.50 3.38 0.49
N GLY A 232 -25.18 2.99 1.57
CA GLY A 232 -24.85 1.78 2.32
C GLY A 232 -24.91 0.52 1.46
N GLU A 233 -25.93 0.40 0.58
CA GLU A 233 -26.04 -0.72 -0.36
C GLU A 233 -24.91 -0.74 -1.39
N LEU A 234 -24.53 0.42 -1.94
CA LEU A 234 -23.40 0.51 -2.86
C LEU A 234 -22.10 0.03 -2.20
N ILE A 235 -21.86 0.46 -0.96
CA ILE A 235 -20.68 0.04 -0.19
C ILE A 235 -20.72 -1.47 0.08
N ARG A 236 -21.83 -2.00 0.60
CA ARG A 236 -22.02 -3.45 0.88
C ARG A 236 -21.80 -4.28 -0.38
N ASN A 237 -22.40 -3.89 -1.49
CA ASN A 237 -22.24 -4.60 -2.76
C ASN A 237 -20.78 -4.64 -3.23
N SER A 238 -20.04 -3.54 -3.08
CA SER A 238 -18.63 -3.47 -3.44
C SER A 238 -17.79 -4.46 -2.62
N PHE A 239 -18.00 -4.53 -1.29
CA PHE A 239 -17.28 -5.48 -0.44
C PHE A 239 -17.73 -6.91 -0.65
N ARG A 240 -19.03 -7.18 -0.82
CA ARG A 240 -19.53 -8.51 -1.19
C ARG A 240 -18.84 -9.04 -2.44
N LEU A 241 -18.71 -8.22 -3.50
CA LEU A 241 -17.99 -8.59 -4.71
C LEU A 241 -16.51 -8.89 -4.44
N PHE A 242 -15.85 -8.13 -3.56
CA PHE A 242 -14.47 -8.41 -3.16
C PHE A 242 -14.34 -9.77 -2.47
N PHE A 243 -15.23 -10.09 -1.54
CA PHE A 243 -15.23 -11.39 -0.88
C PHE A 243 -15.47 -12.52 -1.87
N GLU A 244 -16.50 -12.44 -2.71
CA GLU A 244 -16.88 -13.47 -3.68
C GLU A 244 -15.81 -13.72 -4.75
N LYS A 245 -15.18 -12.66 -5.26
CA LYS A 245 -14.23 -12.76 -6.38
C LYS A 245 -12.81 -13.07 -5.94
N TYR A 246 -12.42 -12.65 -4.74
CA TYR A 246 -11.05 -12.82 -4.27
C TYR A 246 -10.99 -13.66 -3.00
N LEU A 247 -11.53 -13.20 -1.89
CA LEU A 247 -11.26 -13.77 -0.58
C LEU A 247 -11.75 -15.20 -0.45
N LEU A 248 -12.97 -15.50 -0.93
CA LEU A 248 -13.54 -16.85 -0.90
C LEU A 248 -12.90 -17.84 -1.89
N LYS A 249 -11.95 -17.40 -2.70
CA LYS A 249 -11.16 -18.29 -3.58
C LYS A 249 -9.97 -18.92 -2.88
N TYR A 250 -9.61 -18.46 -1.68
CA TYR A 250 -8.51 -19.03 -0.92
C TYR A 250 -8.92 -20.36 -0.29
N PRO A 251 -8.18 -21.45 -0.55
CA PRO A 251 -8.48 -22.74 0.08
C PRO A 251 -8.26 -22.67 1.59
N ASN A 252 -9.15 -23.32 2.34
CA ASN A 252 -9.09 -23.37 3.81
C ASN A 252 -9.07 -21.98 4.48
N ILE A 253 -9.81 -21.03 3.93
CA ILE A 253 -9.86 -19.65 4.45
C ILE A 253 -10.27 -19.62 5.94
N GLU A 254 -11.13 -20.55 6.36
CA GLU A 254 -11.61 -20.66 7.74
C GLU A 254 -10.51 -21.05 8.75
N LYS A 255 -9.38 -21.61 8.26
CA LYS A 255 -8.22 -22.02 9.07
C LYS A 255 -7.11 -20.97 9.13
N ASN A 256 -7.16 -20.00 8.24
CA ASN A 256 -6.11 -19.00 8.11
C ASN A 256 -6.54 -17.65 8.67
N PRO A 257 -5.70 -16.95 9.43
CA PRO A 257 -6.01 -15.59 9.86
C PRO A 257 -6.10 -14.67 8.64
N VAL A 258 -7.16 -13.87 8.56
CA VAL A 258 -7.37 -12.86 7.52
C VAL A 258 -7.05 -11.48 8.09
N GLY A 259 -6.26 -10.69 7.39
CA GLY A 259 -5.94 -9.33 7.77
C GLY A 259 -6.06 -8.36 6.60
N PHE A 260 -6.40 -7.12 6.93
CA PHE A 260 -6.60 -6.07 5.94
C PHE A 260 -5.65 -4.90 6.16
N VAL A 261 -5.16 -4.31 5.06
CA VAL A 261 -4.36 -3.09 5.04
C VAL A 261 -4.95 -2.09 4.06
N GLY A 262 -4.93 -0.81 4.41
CA GLY A 262 -5.29 0.27 3.51
C GLY A 262 -6.34 1.21 4.08
N SER A 263 -6.44 2.40 3.47
CA SER A 263 -7.35 3.44 3.92
C SER A 263 -8.82 3.04 3.81
N ILE A 264 -9.19 2.35 2.73
CA ILE A 264 -10.56 1.86 2.56
C ILE A 264 -10.88 0.80 3.63
N ALA A 265 -10.00 -0.19 3.81
CA ALA A 265 -10.19 -1.18 4.87
C ALA A 265 -10.37 -0.53 6.25
N HIS A 266 -9.56 0.48 6.55
CA HIS A 266 -9.57 1.16 7.84
C HIS A 266 -10.86 1.98 8.08
N TYR A 267 -11.23 2.83 7.11
CA TYR A 267 -12.36 3.74 7.28
C TYR A 267 -13.73 3.05 7.11
N TYR A 268 -13.79 1.96 6.35
CA TYR A 268 -15.01 1.18 6.13
C TYR A 268 -15.02 -0.13 6.93
N ARG A 269 -14.26 -0.19 8.02
CA ARG A 269 -14.10 -1.38 8.88
C ARG A 269 -15.42 -2.07 9.20
N SER A 270 -16.43 -1.31 9.61
CA SER A 270 -17.72 -1.87 10.02
C SER A 270 -18.42 -2.65 8.89
N PHE A 271 -18.31 -2.19 7.66
CA PHE A 271 -18.85 -2.90 6.49
C PHE A 271 -18.07 -4.20 6.20
N LEU A 272 -16.74 -4.16 6.33
CA LEU A 272 -15.90 -5.35 6.16
C LEU A 272 -16.17 -6.41 7.23
N GLU A 273 -16.34 -5.99 8.48
CA GLU A 273 -16.62 -6.90 9.60
C GLU A 273 -18.00 -7.56 9.45
N VAL A 274 -19.00 -6.81 8.98
CA VAL A 274 -20.33 -7.36 8.67
C VAL A 274 -20.24 -8.37 7.52
N GLU A 275 -19.57 -8.04 6.43
CA GLU A 275 -19.42 -8.95 5.29
C GLU A 275 -18.63 -10.22 5.67
N ALA A 276 -17.55 -10.07 6.44
CA ALA A 276 -16.80 -11.21 6.95
C ALA A 276 -17.65 -12.14 7.81
N ALA A 277 -18.52 -11.57 8.67
CA ALA A 277 -19.41 -12.34 9.52
C ALA A 277 -20.43 -13.15 8.70
N VAL A 278 -20.96 -12.61 7.60
CA VAL A 278 -21.85 -13.32 6.66
C VAL A 278 -21.19 -14.61 6.15
N HIS A 279 -19.88 -14.59 5.93
CA HIS A 279 -19.13 -15.73 5.42
C HIS A 279 -18.42 -16.55 6.51
N GLY A 280 -18.66 -16.26 7.81
CA GLY A 280 -18.00 -16.94 8.91
C GLY A 280 -16.49 -16.69 9.01
N ILE A 281 -15.99 -15.63 8.39
CA ILE A 281 -14.58 -15.27 8.37
C ILE A 281 -14.26 -14.37 9.57
N LYS A 282 -13.23 -14.75 10.33
CA LYS A 282 -12.71 -13.93 11.43
C LYS A 282 -11.57 -13.04 10.95
N ILE A 283 -11.80 -11.73 10.94
CA ILE A 283 -10.73 -10.76 10.65
C ILE A 283 -9.82 -10.65 11.87
N LYS A 284 -8.53 -10.93 11.70
CA LYS A 284 -7.51 -10.83 12.76
C LYS A 284 -7.20 -9.38 13.11
N GLN A 285 -6.98 -8.55 12.07
CA GLN A 285 -6.69 -7.13 12.24
C GLN A 285 -6.93 -6.33 10.95
N ILE A 286 -7.15 -5.04 11.12
CA ILE A 286 -7.26 -4.07 10.04
C ILE A 286 -6.31 -2.91 10.34
N LEU A 287 -5.32 -2.71 9.47
CA LEU A 287 -4.31 -1.66 9.57
C LEU A 287 -4.58 -0.57 8.53
N ARG A 288 -4.32 0.69 8.89
CA ARG A 288 -4.39 1.79 7.93
C ARG A 288 -3.23 1.76 6.92
N ALA A 289 -2.06 1.32 7.35
CA ALA A 289 -0.85 1.16 6.55
C ALA A 289 0.02 0.05 7.15
N PRO A 290 0.88 -0.63 6.38
CA PRO A 290 1.68 -1.75 6.87
C PRO A 290 2.99 -1.30 7.55
N MET A 291 3.37 -0.02 7.48
CA MET A 291 4.71 0.48 7.82
C MET A 291 5.17 0.12 9.23
N ASP A 292 4.33 0.26 10.26
CA ASP A 292 4.73 -0.05 11.64
C ASP A 292 5.03 -1.54 11.81
N GLY A 293 4.24 -2.40 11.17
CA GLY A 293 4.49 -3.83 11.13
C GLY A 293 5.74 -4.19 10.34
N LEU A 294 6.02 -3.49 9.23
CA LEU A 294 7.26 -3.66 8.47
C LEU A 294 8.48 -3.25 9.27
N ILE A 295 8.42 -2.14 9.99
CA ILE A 295 9.50 -1.73 10.90
C ILE A 295 9.77 -2.85 11.93
N THR A 296 8.71 -3.41 12.51
CA THR A 296 8.84 -4.53 13.45
C THR A 296 9.44 -5.77 12.78
N TYR A 297 9.02 -6.10 11.56
CA TYR A 297 9.54 -7.22 10.79
C TYR A 297 11.04 -7.11 10.50
N HIS A 298 11.53 -5.91 10.18
CA HIS A 298 12.94 -5.66 9.86
C HIS A 298 13.84 -5.40 11.08
N LYS A 299 13.26 -5.20 12.24
CA LYS A 299 14.02 -5.05 13.49
C LYS A 299 14.46 -6.38 14.11
N GLY A 300 13.89 -7.47 13.68
CA GLY A 300 14.28 -8.75 14.24
C GLY A 300 13.36 -9.86 14.20
#